data_f846140a04c84546e52c3ce4fbd90b7a
#
_entry.id   f846140a04c84546e52c3ce4fbd90b7a
#
_cell.length_a   1.000
_cell.length_b   1.000
_cell.length_c   1.000
_cell.angle_alpha   90.00
_cell.angle_beta   90.00
_cell.angle_gamma   90.00
#
_symmetry.space_group_name_H-M   'P 1'
#
loop_
_entity.id
_entity.type
_entity.pdbx_description
1 polymer ?
#
loop_
_entity_poly.entity_id
_entity_poly.type
_entity_poly.pdbx_seq_one_letter_code
_entity_poly.pdbx_strand_id
1 'polypeptide(L)'
;MNLQTPTVRSLIFIDELMVEGTSKGNHMTIAVLLKQVPDTTAKISVIGGRVDENAVSKWSFSPYDEYALESALQLKESAGGEIVAITAGPARCEKLLRDAAAVGADTLVHVSAENINDFDSIQVQNLLAAAVQKSGASVVFCGKQAADTNAGSTGPGVAELIGASCVTLVSEVSSDGGGYTATRPSSAGHEKVAVSAPCVFAFDKGICEMRRPNVRGIMMAKKKPIETWSVEDLGVDIGANGVNIDSHSPPAEKPPGQKFEGADSVSTVVSKLRDEANVI
;
A
#
# COMPACT_ATOMS: atom_id res chain seq x y z
N MET A 1 -4.09 45.56 -34.44
CA MET A 1 -3.39 44.30 -34.58
C MET A 1 -3.93 43.37 -33.49
N ASN A 2 -5.03 42.65 -33.85
CA ASN A 2 -5.75 41.81 -32.91
C ASN A 2 -5.15 40.39 -32.92
N LEU A 3 -4.60 39.97 -31.78
CA LEU A 3 -4.21 38.56 -31.55
C LEU A 3 -5.39 37.83 -30.93
N GLN A 4 -6.06 37.00 -31.70
CA GLN A 4 -7.06 36.04 -31.25
C GLN A 4 -6.33 34.78 -30.73
N THR A 5 -6.61 34.43 -29.47
CA THR A 5 -6.25 33.13 -28.88
C THR A 5 -7.17 32.03 -29.38
N PRO A 6 -6.66 30.88 -29.81
CA PRO A 6 -7.51 29.75 -30.18
C PRO A 6 -8.02 29.01 -28.95
N THR A 7 -9.32 28.91 -28.82
CA THR A 7 -10.01 28.04 -27.86
C THR A 7 -9.99 26.62 -28.40
N VAL A 8 -9.23 25.74 -27.74
CA VAL A 8 -9.28 24.30 -28.02
C VAL A 8 -10.44 23.70 -27.22
N ARG A 9 -11.54 23.42 -27.91
CA ARG A 9 -12.59 22.51 -27.46
C ARG A 9 -12.33 21.17 -28.11
N SER A 10 -11.80 20.21 -27.37
CA SER A 10 -11.87 18.80 -27.75
C SER A 10 -12.99 18.11 -26.93
N LEU A 11 -14.16 18.00 -27.53
CA LEU A 11 -15.19 17.06 -27.09
C LEU A 11 -14.76 15.68 -27.60
N ILE A 12 -14.39 14.79 -26.68
CA ILE A 12 -14.30 13.37 -26.97
C ILE A 12 -15.68 12.77 -26.70
N PHE A 13 -16.39 12.41 -27.77
CA PHE A 13 -17.55 11.54 -27.69
C PHE A 13 -17.03 10.11 -27.51
N ILE A 14 -17.31 9.51 -26.36
CA ILE A 14 -17.17 8.06 -26.17
C ILE A 14 -18.53 7.46 -26.43
N ASP A 15 -18.62 6.64 -27.48
CA ASP A 15 -19.79 5.84 -27.83
C ASP A 15 -20.17 4.93 -26.64
N GLU A 16 -21.44 5.02 -26.22
CA GLU A 16 -22.06 4.11 -25.25
C GLU A 16 -22.15 2.70 -25.86
N LEU A 17 -21.23 1.83 -25.47
CA LEU A 17 -21.43 0.40 -25.56
C LEU A 17 -22.32 -0.02 -24.40
N MET A 18 -23.61 -0.10 -24.64
CA MET A 18 -24.60 -0.72 -23.74
C MET A 18 -24.27 -2.20 -23.58
N VAL A 19 -23.62 -2.55 -22.50
CA VAL A 19 -23.55 -3.94 -22.04
C VAL A 19 -24.78 -4.18 -21.15
N GLU A 20 -25.75 -4.92 -21.69
CA GLU A 20 -26.85 -5.49 -20.89
C GLU A 20 -26.25 -6.52 -19.92
N GLY A 21 -25.87 -6.06 -18.73
CA GLY A 21 -25.50 -6.88 -17.58
C GLY A 21 -26.65 -6.96 -16.62
N THR A 22 -27.23 -8.15 -16.46
CA THR A 22 -28.23 -8.52 -15.46
C THR A 22 -27.84 -7.94 -14.09
N SER A 23 -28.74 -7.15 -13.51
CA SER A 23 -28.68 -6.61 -12.15
C SER A 23 -28.63 -7.75 -11.10
N LYS A 24 -27.45 -8.29 -10.88
CA LYS A 24 -27.07 -8.82 -9.56
C LYS A 24 -26.69 -7.58 -8.75
N GLY A 25 -27.33 -7.38 -7.59
CA GLY A 25 -27.05 -6.24 -6.70
C GLY A 25 -25.54 -6.02 -6.62
N ASN A 26 -25.13 -4.77 -6.81
CA ASN A 26 -23.72 -4.37 -6.92
C ASN A 26 -23.00 -4.69 -5.59
N HIS A 27 -22.48 -5.91 -5.46
CA HIS A 27 -21.76 -6.33 -4.27
C HIS A 27 -20.35 -5.74 -4.35
N MET A 28 -20.08 -4.75 -3.49
CA MET A 28 -18.77 -4.09 -3.44
C MET A 28 -17.69 -5.10 -3.02
N THR A 29 -16.68 -5.29 -3.86
CA THR A 29 -15.50 -6.09 -3.55
C THR A 29 -14.31 -5.17 -3.43
N ILE A 30 -13.67 -5.16 -2.24
CA ILE A 30 -12.49 -4.36 -1.93
C ILE A 30 -11.27 -5.29 -1.90
N ALA A 31 -10.33 -5.11 -2.80
CA ALA A 31 -9.01 -5.74 -2.68
C ALA A 31 -8.15 -4.91 -1.72
N VAL A 32 -7.55 -5.56 -0.74
CA VAL A 32 -6.56 -4.92 0.14
C VAL A 32 -5.20 -5.53 -0.15
N LEU A 33 -4.28 -4.72 -0.67
CA LEU A 33 -2.91 -5.13 -0.96
C LEU A 33 -2.06 -5.02 0.31
N LEU A 34 -1.45 -6.13 0.70
CA LEU A 34 -0.72 -6.26 1.95
C LEU A 34 0.70 -6.74 1.68
N LYS A 35 1.69 -6.04 2.21
CA LYS A 35 3.10 -6.46 2.13
C LYS A 35 3.62 -6.93 3.47
N GLN A 36 4.26 -8.10 3.48
CA GLN A 36 5.04 -8.55 4.63
C GLN A 36 6.42 -7.89 4.60
N VAL A 37 6.78 -7.23 5.68
CA VAL A 37 8.06 -6.55 5.85
C VAL A 37 8.71 -7.00 7.16
N PRO A 38 10.05 -6.86 7.32
CA PRO A 38 10.66 -6.94 8.64
C PRO A 38 9.99 -5.96 9.59
N ASP A 39 9.67 -6.42 10.80
CA ASP A 39 9.09 -5.53 11.82
C ASP A 39 10.00 -4.32 12.03
N THR A 40 9.42 -3.14 12.23
CA THR A 40 10.17 -1.88 12.36
C THR A 40 11.15 -1.86 13.56
N THR A 41 10.98 -2.80 14.49
CA THR A 41 11.89 -2.99 15.65
C THR A 41 12.92 -4.09 15.40
N ALA A 42 12.83 -4.84 14.28
CA ALA A 42 13.76 -5.91 13.98
C ALA A 42 15.13 -5.36 13.59
N LYS A 43 16.17 -6.00 14.08
CA LYS A 43 17.55 -5.70 13.64
C LYS A 43 17.76 -6.30 12.24
N ILE A 44 18.19 -5.48 11.31
CA ILE A 44 18.50 -5.91 9.95
C ILE A 44 20.00 -6.22 9.85
N SER A 45 20.33 -7.39 9.34
CA SER A 45 21.70 -7.83 9.03
C SER A 45 21.89 -7.88 7.51
N VAL A 46 23.09 -7.61 7.05
CA VAL A 46 23.48 -7.70 5.63
C VAL A 46 24.64 -8.67 5.51
N ILE A 47 24.49 -9.69 4.69
CA ILE A 47 25.53 -10.69 4.40
C ILE A 47 25.68 -10.79 2.88
N GLY A 48 26.91 -10.72 2.38
CA GLY A 48 27.17 -10.81 0.94
C GLY A 48 26.47 -9.75 0.08
N GLY A 49 26.24 -8.55 0.65
CA GLY A 49 25.52 -7.48 -0.07
C GLY A 49 24.01 -7.67 -0.16
N ARG A 50 23.41 -8.60 0.59
CA ARG A 50 21.97 -8.84 0.65
C ARG A 50 21.48 -8.85 2.08
N VAL A 51 20.23 -8.45 2.28
CA VAL A 51 19.57 -8.57 3.60
C VAL A 51 19.48 -10.04 3.97
N ASP A 52 19.95 -10.40 5.16
CA ASP A 52 19.83 -11.75 5.70
C ASP A 52 18.42 -11.95 6.27
N GLU A 53 17.52 -12.46 5.45
CA GLU A 53 16.13 -12.73 5.84
C GLU A 53 16.00 -13.74 6.98
N ASN A 54 16.96 -14.68 7.12
CA ASN A 54 16.95 -15.68 8.17
C ASN A 54 17.27 -15.07 9.55
N ALA A 55 17.96 -13.94 9.58
CA ALA A 55 18.27 -13.21 10.81
C ALA A 55 17.12 -12.28 11.24
N VAL A 56 16.11 -12.08 10.42
CA VAL A 56 14.94 -11.25 10.77
C VAL A 56 14.12 -11.95 11.83
N SER A 57 14.16 -11.43 13.04
CA SER A 57 13.51 -12.04 14.22
C SER A 57 11.98 -12.00 14.18
N LYS A 58 11.43 -11.03 13.45
CA LYS A 58 9.98 -10.80 13.37
C LYS A 58 9.58 -10.19 12.04
N TRP A 59 8.55 -10.74 11.43
CA TRP A 59 7.89 -10.25 10.24
C TRP A 59 6.50 -9.72 10.59
N SER A 60 6.10 -8.61 10.01
CA SER A 60 4.80 -7.95 10.26
C SER A 60 4.19 -7.40 8.97
N PHE A 61 2.97 -6.88 9.07
CA PHE A 61 2.44 -5.99 8.04
C PHE A 61 3.36 -4.78 7.84
N SER A 62 3.42 -4.25 6.64
CA SER A 62 3.81 -2.86 6.46
C SER A 62 2.84 -1.96 7.23
N PRO A 63 3.31 -1.05 8.10
CA PRO A 63 2.42 -0.27 8.97
C PRO A 63 1.33 0.50 8.20
N TYR A 64 1.61 0.95 6.98
CA TYR A 64 0.64 1.65 6.14
C TYR A 64 -0.47 0.72 5.63
N ASP A 65 -0.14 -0.55 5.39
CA ASP A 65 -1.11 -1.55 4.92
C ASP A 65 -2.07 -1.97 6.03
N GLU A 66 -1.64 -1.91 7.30
CA GLU A 66 -2.53 -2.12 8.44
C GLU A 66 -3.65 -1.08 8.46
N TYR A 67 -3.33 0.20 8.22
CA TYR A 67 -4.33 1.26 8.14
C TYR A 67 -5.25 1.09 6.92
N ALA A 68 -4.71 0.65 5.79
CA ALA A 68 -5.52 0.33 4.61
C ALA A 68 -6.52 -0.80 4.91
N LEU A 69 -6.08 -1.86 5.60
CA LEU A 69 -6.95 -2.96 6.00
C LEU A 69 -8.04 -2.50 6.99
N GLU A 70 -7.68 -1.73 8.01
CA GLU A 70 -8.66 -1.19 8.97
C GLU A 70 -9.68 -0.29 8.27
N SER A 71 -9.24 0.60 7.37
CA SER A 71 -10.14 1.47 6.62
C SER A 71 -11.08 0.68 5.70
N ALA A 72 -10.60 -0.42 5.11
CA ALA A 72 -11.45 -1.32 4.32
C ALA A 72 -12.50 -2.02 5.18
N LEU A 73 -12.14 -2.45 6.40
CA LEU A 73 -13.08 -3.05 7.35
C LEU A 73 -14.15 -2.04 7.80
N GLN A 74 -13.79 -0.79 8.07
CA GLN A 74 -14.73 0.28 8.42
C GLN A 74 -15.67 0.61 7.25
N LEU A 75 -15.14 0.67 6.01
CA LEU A 75 -15.97 0.88 4.83
C LEU A 75 -16.95 -0.29 4.62
N LYS A 76 -16.50 -1.53 4.78
CA LYS A 76 -17.35 -2.72 4.72
C LYS A 76 -18.46 -2.69 5.78
N GLU A 77 -18.14 -2.26 7.00
CA GLU A 77 -19.12 -2.17 8.10
C GLU A 77 -20.19 -1.10 7.84
N SER A 78 -19.83 0.00 7.18
CA SER A 78 -20.75 1.10 6.88
C SER A 78 -21.55 0.93 5.59
N ALA A 79 -20.94 0.38 4.54
CA ALA A 79 -21.51 0.31 3.19
C ALA A 79 -21.76 -1.12 2.69
N GLY A 80 -21.36 -2.14 3.47
CA GLY A 80 -21.41 -3.54 3.06
C GLY A 80 -20.24 -3.95 2.18
N GLY A 81 -20.30 -5.14 1.60
CA GLY A 81 -19.29 -5.64 0.68
C GLY A 81 -18.41 -6.77 1.23
N GLU A 82 -17.41 -7.14 0.45
CA GLU A 82 -16.44 -8.20 0.73
C GLU A 82 -15.02 -7.68 0.65
N ILE A 83 -14.14 -8.17 1.52
CA ILE A 83 -12.71 -7.85 1.51
C ILE A 83 -11.90 -9.04 1.04
N VAL A 84 -11.15 -8.84 -0.03
CA VAL A 84 -10.16 -9.77 -0.55
C VAL A 84 -8.77 -9.29 -0.14
N ALA A 85 -8.14 -9.96 0.81
CA ALA A 85 -6.76 -9.66 1.21
C ALA A 85 -5.78 -10.34 0.24
N ILE A 86 -4.94 -9.56 -0.41
CA ILE A 86 -3.96 -10.03 -1.40
C ILE A 86 -2.55 -9.72 -0.91
N THR A 87 -1.69 -10.72 -0.91
CA THR A 87 -0.25 -10.54 -0.69
C THR A 87 0.54 -11.29 -1.76
N ALA A 88 1.68 -10.74 -2.16
CA ALA A 88 2.62 -11.41 -3.05
C ALA A 88 3.94 -11.66 -2.32
N GLY A 89 4.53 -12.83 -2.53
CA GLY A 89 5.81 -13.18 -1.94
C GLY A 89 5.99 -14.66 -1.64
N PRO A 90 7.03 -15.01 -0.86
CA PRO A 90 7.30 -16.38 -0.45
C PRO A 90 6.22 -16.94 0.49
N ALA A 91 6.23 -18.26 0.69
CA ALA A 91 5.23 -18.96 1.50
C ALA A 91 5.05 -18.38 2.92
N ARG A 92 6.08 -17.78 3.51
CA ARG A 92 5.97 -17.10 4.82
C ARG A 92 4.91 -15.99 4.87
N CYS A 93 4.55 -15.40 3.72
CA CYS A 93 3.54 -14.36 3.62
C CYS A 93 2.12 -14.84 3.93
N GLU A 94 1.85 -16.14 3.88
CA GLU A 94 0.53 -16.69 4.25
C GLU A 94 0.13 -16.34 5.69
N LYS A 95 1.11 -16.22 6.59
CA LYS A 95 0.84 -15.80 7.97
C LYS A 95 0.15 -14.44 8.01
N LEU A 96 0.57 -13.50 7.16
CA LEU A 96 -0.02 -12.17 7.05
C LEU A 96 -1.51 -12.26 6.68
N LEU A 97 -1.86 -13.12 5.72
CA LEU A 97 -3.25 -13.35 5.33
C LEU A 97 -4.08 -13.93 6.48
N ARG A 98 -3.50 -14.83 7.30
CA ARG A 98 -4.16 -15.34 8.50
C ARG A 98 -4.44 -14.21 9.50
N ASP A 99 -3.48 -13.31 9.68
CA ASP A 99 -3.63 -12.16 10.57
C ASP A 99 -4.72 -11.19 10.02
N ALA A 100 -4.78 -10.95 8.71
CA ALA A 100 -5.86 -10.18 8.06
C ALA A 100 -7.24 -10.85 8.22
N ALA A 101 -7.32 -12.17 8.06
CA ALA A 101 -8.56 -12.91 8.28
C ALA A 101 -9.04 -12.84 9.74
N ALA A 102 -8.11 -12.81 10.70
CA ALA A 102 -8.43 -12.75 12.12
C ALA A 102 -9.13 -11.46 12.53
N VAL A 103 -8.94 -10.38 11.77
CA VAL A 103 -9.60 -9.07 11.95
C VAL A 103 -10.80 -8.87 11.04
N GLY A 104 -11.04 -9.73 10.03
CA GLY A 104 -12.31 -9.72 9.28
C GLY A 104 -12.20 -9.72 7.76
N ALA A 105 -11.03 -9.95 7.16
CA ALA A 105 -10.91 -10.18 5.72
C ALA A 105 -11.67 -11.47 5.32
N ASP A 106 -12.41 -11.43 4.20
CA ASP A 106 -13.31 -12.51 3.78
C ASP A 106 -12.60 -13.55 2.91
N THR A 107 -11.87 -13.12 1.92
CA THR A 107 -11.12 -13.97 1.00
C THR A 107 -9.63 -13.70 1.09
N LEU A 108 -8.83 -14.74 1.01
CA LEU A 108 -7.37 -14.67 1.18
C LEU A 108 -6.70 -15.16 -0.09
N VAL A 109 -5.86 -14.31 -0.69
CA VAL A 109 -5.13 -14.61 -1.92
C VAL A 109 -3.64 -14.44 -1.69
N HIS A 110 -2.90 -15.51 -1.90
CA HIS A 110 -1.44 -15.54 -1.90
C HIS A 110 -0.93 -15.64 -3.33
N VAL A 111 -0.30 -14.60 -3.83
CA VAL A 111 0.44 -14.65 -5.09
C VAL A 111 1.83 -15.20 -4.79
N SER A 112 2.07 -16.45 -5.17
CA SER A 112 3.32 -17.16 -4.88
C SER A 112 4.43 -16.64 -5.80
N ALA A 113 5.42 -15.98 -5.21
CA ALA A 113 6.59 -15.43 -5.87
C ALA A 113 7.79 -15.47 -4.91
N GLU A 114 8.50 -16.60 -4.87
CA GLU A 114 9.63 -16.81 -3.96
C GLU A 114 10.76 -15.80 -4.17
N ASN A 115 10.94 -15.32 -5.40
CA ASN A 115 11.97 -14.37 -5.80
C ASN A 115 11.47 -12.91 -5.90
N ILE A 116 10.36 -12.57 -5.24
CA ILE A 116 9.76 -11.20 -5.34
C ILE A 116 10.72 -10.08 -4.95
N ASN A 117 11.73 -10.38 -4.13
CA ASN A 117 12.74 -9.39 -3.73
C ASN A 117 13.73 -9.02 -4.86
N ASP A 118 13.74 -9.80 -5.93
CA ASP A 118 14.52 -9.51 -7.14
C ASP A 118 13.70 -8.72 -8.17
N PHE A 119 12.40 -8.57 -7.95
CA PHE A 119 11.51 -7.82 -8.83
C PHE A 119 11.66 -6.32 -8.60
N ASP A 120 11.64 -5.56 -9.67
CA ASP A 120 11.52 -4.11 -9.58
C ASP A 120 10.05 -3.68 -9.33
N SER A 121 9.86 -2.38 -9.13
CA SER A 121 8.54 -1.84 -8.82
C SER A 121 7.52 -2.09 -9.93
N ILE A 122 7.94 -2.11 -11.20
CA ILE A 122 7.03 -2.31 -12.34
C ILE A 122 6.57 -3.77 -12.39
N GLN A 123 7.47 -4.71 -12.17
CA GLN A 123 7.13 -6.13 -12.12
C GLN A 123 6.15 -6.44 -10.99
N VAL A 124 6.37 -5.86 -9.79
CA VAL A 124 5.45 -5.99 -8.66
C VAL A 124 4.08 -5.39 -8.99
N GLN A 125 4.04 -4.23 -9.65
CA GLN A 125 2.80 -3.59 -10.06
C GLN A 125 2.04 -4.43 -11.07
N ASN A 126 2.70 -4.98 -12.10
CA ASN A 126 2.10 -5.86 -13.10
C ASN A 126 1.48 -7.09 -12.42
N LEU A 127 2.21 -7.72 -11.51
CA LEU A 127 1.76 -8.90 -10.78
C LEU A 127 0.53 -8.62 -9.92
N LEU A 128 0.55 -7.52 -9.15
CA LEU A 128 -0.55 -7.15 -8.27
C LEU A 128 -1.77 -6.65 -9.06
N ALA A 129 -1.58 -5.93 -10.16
CA ALA A 129 -2.68 -5.51 -11.03
C ALA A 129 -3.43 -6.72 -11.62
N ALA A 130 -2.70 -7.73 -12.09
CA ALA A 130 -3.30 -8.98 -12.57
C ALA A 130 -4.05 -9.72 -11.46
N ALA A 131 -3.51 -9.75 -10.24
CA ALA A 131 -4.18 -10.36 -9.10
C ALA A 131 -5.47 -9.60 -8.71
N VAL A 132 -5.46 -8.27 -8.73
CA VAL A 132 -6.65 -7.43 -8.51
C VAL A 132 -7.70 -7.72 -9.57
N GLN A 133 -7.34 -7.74 -10.84
CA GLN A 133 -8.27 -8.05 -11.94
C GLN A 133 -8.87 -9.44 -11.80
N LYS A 134 -8.06 -10.45 -11.48
CA LYS A 134 -8.52 -11.84 -11.27
C LYS A 134 -9.46 -11.96 -10.07
N SER A 135 -9.26 -11.16 -9.02
CA SER A 135 -10.15 -11.14 -7.86
C SER A 135 -11.51 -10.51 -8.12
N GLY A 136 -11.70 -9.81 -9.24
CA GLY A 136 -12.92 -9.09 -9.59
C GLY A 136 -13.18 -7.84 -8.74
N ALA A 137 -12.19 -7.38 -7.96
CA ALA A 137 -12.34 -6.18 -7.15
C ALA A 137 -12.31 -4.91 -8.02
N SER A 138 -13.24 -4.01 -7.76
CA SER A 138 -13.31 -2.69 -8.40
C SER A 138 -12.77 -1.57 -7.50
N VAL A 139 -12.52 -1.86 -6.24
CA VAL A 139 -11.96 -0.92 -5.27
C VAL A 139 -10.71 -1.54 -4.66
N VAL A 140 -9.62 -0.79 -4.65
CA VAL A 140 -8.33 -1.27 -4.13
C VAL A 140 -7.85 -0.37 -3.02
N PHE A 141 -7.50 -0.96 -1.89
CA PHE A 141 -6.88 -0.29 -0.75
C PHE A 141 -5.45 -0.79 -0.58
N CYS A 142 -4.51 0.11 -0.35
CA CYS A 142 -3.13 -0.21 -0.05
C CYS A 142 -2.51 0.86 0.85
N GLY A 143 -1.40 0.57 1.47
CA GLY A 143 -0.58 1.60 2.11
C GLY A 143 0.05 2.54 1.08
N LYS A 144 0.31 3.79 1.47
CA LYS A 144 0.99 4.75 0.58
C LYS A 144 2.38 4.27 0.16
N GLN A 145 3.02 3.44 0.97
CA GLN A 145 4.34 2.88 0.73
C GLN A 145 4.60 1.69 1.67
N ALA A 146 5.55 0.84 1.31
CA ALA A 146 6.03 -0.21 2.20
C ALA A 146 7.18 0.30 3.08
N ALA A 147 7.24 -0.14 4.34
CA ALA A 147 8.21 0.37 5.32
C ALA A 147 9.66 -0.07 5.03
N ASP A 148 9.86 -1.09 4.24
CA ASP A 148 11.18 -1.60 3.85
C ASP A 148 11.80 -0.83 2.67
N THR A 149 11.02 -0.51 1.65
CA THR A 149 11.51 0.13 0.42
C THR A 149 11.16 1.61 0.33
N ASN A 150 10.08 2.06 0.95
CA ASN A 150 9.54 3.42 0.87
C ASN A 150 9.30 3.91 -0.57
N ALA A 151 9.13 3.02 -1.54
CA ALA A 151 9.02 3.37 -2.96
C ALA A 151 7.76 4.19 -3.28
N GLY A 152 6.64 3.89 -2.64
CA GLY A 152 5.39 4.66 -2.78
C GLY A 152 4.71 4.56 -4.15
N SER A 153 5.15 3.65 -5.01
CA SER A 153 4.71 3.55 -6.40
C SER A 153 3.66 2.47 -6.67
N THR A 154 3.46 1.53 -5.74
CA THR A 154 2.60 0.36 -5.97
C THR A 154 1.14 0.75 -6.20
N GLY A 155 0.54 1.56 -5.33
CA GLY A 155 -0.84 2.01 -5.50
C GLY A 155 -1.08 2.75 -6.82
N PRO A 156 -0.34 3.83 -7.11
CA PRO A 156 -0.46 4.53 -8.38
C PRO A 156 -0.20 3.65 -9.61
N GLY A 157 0.80 2.76 -9.57
CA GLY A 157 1.12 1.87 -10.68
C GLY A 157 0.05 0.82 -10.93
N VAL A 158 -0.50 0.22 -9.88
CA VAL A 158 -1.65 -0.70 -10.01
C VAL A 158 -2.86 0.04 -10.58
N ALA A 159 -3.13 1.27 -10.13
CA ALA A 159 -4.25 2.06 -10.64
C ALA A 159 -4.12 2.32 -12.15
N GLU A 160 -2.95 2.72 -12.62
CA GLU A 160 -2.68 2.93 -14.06
C GLU A 160 -2.92 1.65 -14.86
N LEU A 161 -2.39 0.51 -14.38
CA LEU A 161 -2.48 -0.76 -15.07
C LEU A 161 -3.91 -1.33 -15.16
N ILE A 162 -4.78 -1.02 -14.20
CA ILE A 162 -6.18 -1.46 -14.22
C ILE A 162 -7.13 -0.38 -14.74
N GLY A 163 -6.63 0.78 -15.18
CA GLY A 163 -7.43 1.90 -15.67
C GLY A 163 -8.29 2.56 -14.58
N ALA A 164 -7.80 2.60 -13.33
CA ALA A 164 -8.51 3.12 -12.18
C ALA A 164 -8.08 4.53 -11.79
N SER A 165 -8.99 5.30 -11.18
CA SER A 165 -8.64 6.54 -10.49
C SER A 165 -7.79 6.25 -9.25
N CYS A 166 -6.78 7.08 -8.95
CA CYS A 166 -5.93 6.91 -7.77
C CYS A 166 -5.97 8.12 -6.84
N VAL A 167 -6.23 7.89 -5.55
CA VAL A 167 -6.09 8.92 -4.51
C VAL A 167 -5.06 8.47 -3.50
N THR A 168 -4.02 9.28 -3.29
CA THR A 168 -2.92 8.97 -2.36
C THR A 168 -3.00 9.82 -1.10
N LEU A 169 -2.25 9.42 -0.05
CA LEU A 169 -2.23 10.08 1.27
C LEU A 169 -3.62 10.13 1.93
N VAL A 170 -4.42 9.11 1.68
CA VAL A 170 -5.80 9.07 2.17
C VAL A 170 -5.82 8.91 3.68
N SER A 171 -6.67 9.69 4.35
CA SER A 171 -6.94 9.58 5.79
C SER A 171 -8.31 8.98 6.09
N GLU A 172 -9.26 9.08 5.16
CA GLU A 172 -10.61 8.57 5.34
C GLU A 172 -11.26 8.30 3.97
N VAL A 173 -12.07 7.24 3.88
CA VAL A 173 -12.92 6.95 2.72
C VAL A 173 -14.33 6.67 3.19
N SER A 174 -15.30 7.24 2.51
CA SER A 174 -16.72 6.94 2.68
C SER A 174 -17.39 6.64 1.34
N SER A 175 -18.51 5.93 1.37
CA SER A 175 -19.35 5.66 0.19
C SER A 175 -20.80 6.01 0.50
N ASP A 176 -21.49 6.63 -0.45
CA ASP A 176 -22.92 6.91 -0.42
C ASP A 176 -23.74 5.96 -1.31
N GLY A 177 -23.08 4.94 -1.88
CA GLY A 177 -23.66 3.98 -2.81
C GLY A 177 -23.60 4.41 -4.28
N GLY A 178 -23.27 5.67 -4.58
CA GLY A 178 -23.06 6.20 -5.95
C GLY A 178 -21.60 6.39 -6.32
N GLY A 179 -20.71 6.36 -5.32
CA GLY A 179 -19.28 6.56 -5.48
C GLY A 179 -18.55 6.57 -4.15
N TYR A 180 -17.34 7.11 -4.15
CA TYR A 180 -16.48 7.20 -2.97
C TYR A 180 -16.02 8.62 -2.78
N THR A 181 -15.93 9.05 -1.53
CA THR A 181 -15.30 10.32 -1.14
C THR A 181 -14.11 10.02 -0.26
N ALA A 182 -12.92 10.38 -0.73
CA ALA A 182 -11.67 10.26 0.03
C ALA A 182 -11.28 11.62 0.62
N THR A 183 -10.87 11.63 1.88
CA THR A 183 -10.27 12.79 2.53
C THR A 183 -8.76 12.60 2.57
N ARG A 184 -7.99 13.65 2.23
CA ARG A 184 -6.52 13.65 2.34
C ARG A 184 -5.98 15.01 2.80
N PRO A 185 -4.82 15.06 3.49
CA PRO A 185 -4.17 16.29 3.83
C PRO A 185 -3.60 16.99 2.58
N SER A 186 -3.64 18.32 2.56
CA SER A 186 -3.00 19.16 1.57
C SER A 186 -2.31 20.36 2.24
N SER A 187 -1.56 21.14 1.49
CA SER A 187 -0.92 22.37 2.01
C SER A 187 -1.93 23.43 2.50
N ALA A 188 -3.18 23.38 2.02
CA ALA A 188 -4.26 24.29 2.40
C ALA A 188 -5.21 23.72 3.46
N GLY A 189 -4.94 22.51 3.99
CA GLY A 189 -5.80 21.81 4.96
C GLY A 189 -6.17 20.42 4.47
N HIS A 190 -7.45 20.07 4.49
CA HIS A 190 -7.94 18.76 4.00
C HIS A 190 -8.69 18.95 2.69
N GLU A 191 -8.42 18.04 1.75
CA GLU A 191 -9.16 17.92 0.49
C GLU A 191 -10.13 16.76 0.55
N LYS A 192 -11.31 16.91 -0.05
CA LYS A 192 -12.25 15.82 -0.31
C LYS A 192 -12.26 15.55 -1.81
N VAL A 193 -11.94 14.33 -2.18
CA VAL A 193 -11.86 13.90 -3.58
C VAL A 193 -12.95 12.87 -3.83
N ALA A 194 -13.87 13.19 -4.73
CA ALA A 194 -14.92 12.25 -5.15
C ALA A 194 -14.41 11.42 -6.34
N VAL A 195 -14.57 10.11 -6.27
CA VAL A 195 -14.17 9.17 -7.32
C VAL A 195 -15.21 8.06 -7.49
N SER A 196 -15.27 7.49 -8.69
CA SER A 196 -16.06 6.31 -9.00
C SER A 196 -15.16 5.09 -9.17
N ALA A 197 -15.70 3.89 -8.98
CA ALA A 197 -14.98 2.66 -9.32
C ALA A 197 -14.78 2.55 -10.86
N PRO A 198 -13.67 1.95 -11.33
CA PRO A 198 -12.60 1.39 -10.52
C PRO A 198 -11.70 2.46 -9.88
N CYS A 199 -11.30 2.25 -8.62
CA CYS A 199 -10.48 3.23 -7.90
C CYS A 199 -9.51 2.56 -6.92
N VAL A 200 -8.39 3.25 -6.68
CA VAL A 200 -7.32 2.84 -5.75
C VAL A 200 -7.12 3.93 -4.71
N PHE A 201 -7.10 3.54 -3.44
CA PHE A 201 -6.82 4.43 -2.31
C PHE A 201 -5.54 4.00 -1.60
N ALA A 202 -4.57 4.90 -1.53
CA ALA A 202 -3.30 4.67 -0.85
C ALA A 202 -3.27 5.45 0.49
N PHE A 203 -3.31 4.71 1.60
CA PHE A 203 -3.52 5.24 2.95
C PHE A 203 -2.22 5.67 3.63
N ASP A 204 -2.30 6.74 4.41
CA ASP A 204 -1.23 7.15 5.32
C ASP A 204 -1.39 6.43 6.68
N LYS A 205 -0.39 6.55 7.54
CA LYS A 205 -0.40 6.00 8.89
C LYS A 205 -1.00 6.98 9.91
N GLY A 206 -1.47 6.45 11.05
CA GLY A 206 -1.94 7.27 12.16
C GLY A 206 -3.32 7.89 11.95
N ILE A 207 -4.09 7.34 11.01
CA ILE A 207 -5.40 7.86 10.61
C ILE A 207 -6.56 7.31 11.43
N CYS A 208 -6.39 6.14 12.02
CA CYS A 208 -7.41 5.47 12.85
C CYS A 208 -6.75 4.58 13.90
N GLU A 209 -7.55 4.06 14.82
CA GLU A 209 -7.11 3.05 15.78
C GLU A 209 -7.27 1.65 15.16
N MET A 210 -6.18 0.87 15.22
CA MET A 210 -6.16 -0.49 14.66
C MET A 210 -6.89 -1.47 15.56
N ARG A 211 -7.84 -2.23 15.00
CA ARG A 211 -8.51 -3.28 15.75
C ARG A 211 -7.59 -4.45 16.05
N ARG A 212 -7.79 -5.06 17.19
CA ARG A 212 -7.07 -6.28 17.58
C ARG A 212 -7.93 -7.51 17.32
N PRO A 213 -7.35 -8.61 16.81
CA PRO A 213 -8.11 -9.83 16.62
C PRO A 213 -8.53 -10.41 17.97
N ASN A 214 -9.78 -10.86 18.07
CA ASN A 214 -10.27 -11.61 19.22
C ASN A 214 -9.96 -13.13 19.06
N VAL A 215 -10.08 -13.88 20.15
CA VAL A 215 -9.77 -15.33 20.17
C VAL A 215 -10.57 -16.10 19.11
N ARG A 216 -11.87 -15.78 18.94
CA ARG A 216 -12.73 -16.42 17.94
C ARG A 216 -12.24 -16.12 16.51
N GLY A 217 -11.89 -14.87 16.21
CA GLY A 217 -11.34 -14.46 14.93
C GLY A 217 -10.06 -15.21 14.59
N ILE A 218 -9.13 -15.35 15.54
CA ILE A 218 -7.91 -16.12 15.36
C ILE A 218 -8.20 -17.60 15.05
N MET A 219 -9.15 -18.21 15.78
CA MET A 219 -9.52 -19.61 15.55
C MET A 219 -10.17 -19.81 14.17
N MET A 220 -11.04 -18.90 13.75
CA MET A 220 -11.69 -18.95 12.44
C MET A 220 -10.70 -18.74 11.30
N ALA A 221 -9.77 -17.78 11.45
CA ALA A 221 -8.75 -17.50 10.48
C ALA A 221 -7.85 -18.70 10.16
N LYS A 222 -7.52 -19.53 11.16
CA LYS A 222 -6.73 -20.75 10.95
C LYS A 222 -7.37 -21.76 10.00
N LYS A 223 -8.70 -21.78 9.91
CA LYS A 223 -9.47 -22.71 9.07
C LYS A 223 -9.83 -22.13 7.70
N LYS A 224 -9.66 -20.80 7.52
CA LYS A 224 -10.03 -20.13 6.28
C LYS A 224 -9.10 -20.59 5.14
N PRO A 225 -9.61 -20.99 3.97
CA PRO A 225 -8.77 -21.34 2.84
C PRO A 225 -7.94 -20.15 2.39
N ILE A 226 -6.75 -20.38 1.88
CA ILE A 226 -5.94 -19.41 1.15
C ILE A 226 -5.90 -19.88 -0.29
N GLU A 227 -6.33 -19.02 -1.20
CA GLU A 227 -6.15 -19.25 -2.62
C GLU A 227 -4.72 -18.89 -2.99
N THR A 228 -3.99 -19.83 -3.58
CA THR A 228 -2.61 -19.59 -4.04
C THR A 228 -2.61 -19.49 -5.54
N TRP A 229 -2.12 -18.38 -6.06
CA TRP A 229 -1.97 -18.14 -7.50
C TRP A 229 -0.49 -17.98 -7.83
N SER A 230 0.00 -18.69 -8.82
CA SER A 230 1.34 -18.49 -9.38
C SER A 230 1.34 -17.33 -10.38
N VAL A 231 2.51 -16.89 -10.81
CA VAL A 231 2.65 -15.89 -11.88
C VAL A 231 1.99 -16.40 -13.17
N GLU A 232 2.14 -17.70 -13.45
CA GLU A 232 1.53 -18.35 -14.61
C GLU A 232 0.01 -18.40 -14.52
N ASP A 233 -0.56 -18.65 -13.32
CA ASP A 233 -2.02 -18.64 -13.09
C ASP A 233 -2.64 -17.26 -13.31
N LEU A 234 -1.86 -16.21 -13.17
CA LEU A 234 -2.29 -14.84 -13.44
C LEU A 234 -2.22 -14.51 -14.93
N GLY A 235 -1.47 -15.29 -15.72
CA GLY A 235 -1.36 -15.10 -17.18
C GLY A 235 -0.76 -13.76 -17.57
N VAL A 236 0.03 -13.14 -16.68
CA VAL A 236 0.63 -11.82 -16.91
C VAL A 236 2.10 -11.95 -17.27
N ASP A 237 2.52 -11.21 -18.28
CA ASP A 237 3.95 -10.94 -18.51
C ASP A 237 4.39 -9.81 -17.55
N ILE A 238 5.14 -10.19 -16.52
CA ILE A 238 5.66 -9.21 -15.56
C ILE A 238 6.78 -8.34 -16.14
N GLY A 239 7.29 -8.69 -17.33
CA GLY A 239 8.38 -7.99 -18.01
C GLY A 239 9.77 -8.30 -17.44
N ALA A 240 10.77 -7.67 -18.02
CA ALA A 240 12.15 -7.75 -17.54
C ALA A 240 12.41 -6.67 -16.47
N ASN A 241 13.35 -6.94 -15.56
CA ASN A 241 13.81 -5.93 -14.60
C ASN A 241 14.39 -4.71 -15.33
N GLY A 242 13.83 -3.54 -15.05
CA GLY A 242 14.38 -2.25 -15.48
C GLY A 242 15.40 -1.68 -14.49
N VAL A 243 15.33 -2.13 -13.22
CA VAL A 243 16.23 -1.70 -12.14
C VAL A 243 16.73 -2.92 -11.38
N ASN A 244 18.04 -3.04 -11.21
CA ASN A 244 18.67 -4.08 -10.41
C ASN A 244 19.30 -3.47 -9.16
N ILE A 245 19.18 -4.15 -8.03
CA ILE A 245 19.85 -3.80 -6.79
C ILE A 245 21.20 -4.51 -6.76
N ASP A 246 22.29 -3.77 -6.88
CA ASP A 246 23.64 -4.33 -6.85
C ASP A 246 23.99 -4.87 -5.47
N SER A 247 23.80 -4.05 -4.44
CA SER A 247 24.07 -4.46 -3.06
C SER A 247 23.34 -3.61 -2.03
N HIS A 248 23.11 -4.21 -0.87
CA HIS A 248 22.74 -3.51 0.35
C HIS A 248 23.99 -3.35 1.24
N SER A 249 24.05 -2.25 1.98
CA SER A 249 25.05 -2.03 3.02
C SER A 249 24.38 -1.44 4.27
N PRO A 250 24.89 -1.72 5.47
CA PRO A 250 24.47 -1.00 6.65
C PRO A 250 24.72 0.51 6.47
N PRO A 251 23.89 1.37 7.06
CA PRO A 251 24.17 2.80 7.07
C PRO A 251 25.51 3.08 7.79
N ALA A 252 26.21 4.11 7.36
CA ALA A 252 27.43 4.53 8.03
C ALA A 252 27.16 4.81 9.51
N GLU A 253 28.07 4.38 10.37
CA GLU A 253 27.97 4.70 11.80
C GLU A 253 27.99 6.21 12.01
N LYS A 254 27.01 6.69 12.77
CA LYS A 254 27.00 8.10 13.14
C LYS A 254 28.11 8.34 14.16
N PRO A 255 28.87 9.44 14.03
CA PRO A 255 29.84 9.81 15.04
C PRO A 255 29.14 10.01 16.39
N PRO A 256 29.81 9.73 17.50
CA PRO A 256 29.25 9.94 18.82
C PRO A 256 28.82 11.40 18.97
N GLY A 257 27.59 11.62 19.47
CA GLY A 257 27.11 12.96 19.75
C GLY A 257 27.93 13.67 20.82
N GLN A 258 28.01 15.00 20.75
CA GLN A 258 28.58 15.81 21.79
C GLN A 258 27.55 16.03 22.92
N LYS A 259 27.97 15.85 24.15
CA LYS A 259 27.14 16.13 25.34
C LYS A 259 27.59 17.42 25.98
N PHE A 260 26.64 18.24 26.36
CA PHE A 260 26.86 19.50 27.04
C PHE A 260 26.06 19.52 28.33
N GLU A 261 26.62 20.06 29.40
CA GLU A 261 25.98 20.08 30.72
C GLU A 261 25.86 21.53 31.23
N GLY A 262 24.78 21.79 31.97
CA GLY A 262 24.53 23.08 32.58
C GLY A 262 24.03 24.18 31.64
N ALA A 263 23.46 25.21 32.25
CA ALA A 263 22.88 26.33 31.51
C ALA A 263 23.94 27.16 30.78
N ASP A 264 25.15 27.19 31.30
CA ASP A 264 26.29 27.96 30.71
C ASP A 264 26.72 27.41 29.31
N SER A 265 26.37 26.17 29.04
CA SER A 265 26.65 25.52 27.75
C SER A 265 25.68 25.87 26.64
N VAL A 266 24.53 26.52 26.94
CA VAL A 266 23.45 26.77 25.98
C VAL A 266 23.93 27.62 24.79
N SER A 267 24.72 28.69 25.05
CA SER A 267 25.26 29.54 23.99
C SER A 267 26.19 28.77 23.04
N THR A 268 27.04 27.91 23.60
CA THR A 268 27.90 27.03 22.82
C THR A 268 27.12 26.03 21.97
N VAL A 269 26.06 25.42 22.51
CA VAL A 269 25.19 24.51 21.76
C VAL A 269 24.50 25.23 20.61
N VAL A 270 23.97 26.43 20.86
CA VAL A 270 23.32 27.24 19.81
C VAL A 270 24.32 27.60 18.68
N SER A 271 25.54 28.04 19.03
CA SER A 271 26.55 28.32 18.00
C SER A 271 26.88 27.07 17.18
N LYS A 272 27.07 25.91 17.84
CA LYS A 272 27.33 24.65 17.12
C LYS A 272 26.17 24.20 16.21
N LEU A 273 24.94 24.37 16.66
CA LEU A 273 23.77 24.05 15.82
C LEU A 273 23.68 24.98 14.60
N ARG A 274 24.11 26.25 14.75
CA ARG A 274 24.11 27.22 13.66
C ARG A 274 25.30 27.04 12.72
N ASP A 275 26.53 27.02 13.30
CA ASP A 275 27.76 27.18 12.53
C ASP A 275 28.30 25.82 12.03
N GLU A 276 28.09 24.72 12.80
CA GLU A 276 28.58 23.38 12.45
C GLU A 276 27.50 22.52 11.81
N ALA A 277 26.30 22.50 12.41
CA ALA A 277 25.22 21.62 11.96
C ALA A 277 24.27 22.26 10.92
N ASN A 278 24.27 23.59 10.82
CA ASN A 278 23.41 24.37 9.90
C ASN A 278 21.91 24.02 10.00
N VAL A 279 21.40 23.81 11.22
CA VAL A 279 20.00 23.42 11.45
C VAL A 279 19.13 24.53 12.05
N ILE A 280 19.73 25.66 12.44
CA ILE A 280 19.05 26.87 12.92
C ILE A 280 19.72 28.13 12.37
#